data_ed75e08d903067ac6fa01d311b30986f
#
_entry.id   ed75e08d903067ac6fa01d311b30986f
#
_cell.length_a   1.000
_cell.length_b   1.000
_cell.length_c   1.000
_cell.angle_alpha   90.00
_cell.angle_beta   90.00
_cell.angle_gamma   90.00
#
_symmetry.space_group_name_H-M   'P 1'
#
loop_
_entity.id
_entity.type
_entity.pdbx_description
1 polymer ?
#
loop_
_entity_poly.entity_id
_entity_poly.type
_entity_poly.pdbx_seq_one_letter_code
_entity_poly.pdbx_strand_id
1 'polypeptide(L)'
;MQDQELRQKIASFPRWHYQFDLRGLLHLATASETIADCAMEMVWVVEKGEEVHPVLSAAIGESDEIVLKLTVSPGSPADGETLDSLEIETETGMYPLAVNRGGRWTYRPRDTYRLEGEDSLLFTGAPEGVEPLAELFGQELEDSA
;
A
#
# COMPACT_ATOMS: atom_id res chain seq x y z
N MET A 1 -28.06 8.54 -47.56
CA MET A 1 -26.73 9.06 -47.96
C MET A 1 -25.68 8.91 -46.86
N GLN A 2 -26.00 9.07 -45.58
CA GLN A 2 -25.03 8.92 -44.47
C GLN A 2 -24.50 7.50 -44.26
N ASP A 3 -25.27 6.48 -44.54
CA ASP A 3 -24.88 5.08 -44.24
C ASP A 3 -23.83 4.54 -45.21
N GLN A 4 -23.83 5.03 -46.47
CA GLN A 4 -22.82 4.66 -47.45
C GLN A 4 -21.47 5.34 -47.24
N GLU A 5 -21.46 6.61 -46.77
CA GLU A 5 -20.22 7.30 -46.41
C GLU A 5 -19.55 6.68 -45.19
N LEU A 6 -20.34 6.25 -44.21
CA LEU A 6 -19.84 5.58 -43.00
C LEU A 6 -19.18 4.24 -43.37
N ARG A 7 -19.81 3.45 -44.23
CA ARG A 7 -19.28 2.16 -44.71
C ARG A 7 -17.99 2.35 -45.49
N GLN A 8 -17.90 3.40 -46.29
CA GLN A 8 -16.71 3.70 -47.10
C GLN A 8 -15.56 4.22 -46.24
N LYS A 9 -15.83 4.99 -45.20
CA LYS A 9 -14.85 5.39 -44.20
C LYS A 9 -14.33 4.20 -43.36
N ILE A 10 -15.22 3.29 -42.97
CA ILE A 10 -14.84 2.07 -42.26
C ILE A 10 -13.99 1.15 -43.14
N ALA A 11 -14.28 1.04 -44.44
CA ALA A 11 -13.51 0.25 -45.38
C ALA A 11 -12.12 0.83 -45.69
N SER A 12 -11.89 2.12 -45.46
CA SER A 12 -10.62 2.80 -45.69
C SER A 12 -9.64 2.73 -44.50
N PHE A 13 -10.05 2.23 -43.35
CA PHE A 13 -9.13 2.02 -42.23
C PHE A 13 -8.18 0.86 -42.53
N PRO A 14 -6.87 1.02 -42.35
CA PRO A 14 -5.90 -0.05 -42.55
C PRO A 14 -6.26 -1.28 -41.70
N ARG A 15 -6.26 -2.46 -42.28
CA ARG A 15 -6.63 -3.73 -41.64
C ARG A 15 -5.86 -4.06 -40.38
N TRP A 16 -4.70 -3.45 -40.17
CA TRP A 16 -3.90 -3.62 -38.97
C TRP A 16 -4.54 -2.97 -37.69
N HIS A 17 -5.49 -2.03 -37.85
CA HIS A 17 -6.26 -1.48 -36.74
C HIS A 17 -7.34 -2.45 -36.20
N TYR A 18 -7.69 -3.48 -36.98
CA TYR A 18 -8.67 -4.49 -36.54
C TYR A 18 -8.05 -5.75 -35.94
N GLN A 19 -6.74 -5.82 -35.89
CA GLN A 19 -6.01 -6.83 -35.10
C GLN A 19 -5.74 -6.35 -33.68
N PHE A 20 -6.58 -5.49 -33.17
CA PHE A 20 -6.78 -5.48 -31.72
C PHE A 20 -7.37 -6.85 -31.40
N ASP A 21 -6.47 -7.76 -31.07
CA ASP A 21 -6.75 -9.13 -30.78
C ASP A 21 -7.90 -9.15 -29.78
N LEU A 22 -9.06 -9.62 -30.19
CA LEU A 22 -10.23 -9.78 -29.32
C LEU A 22 -9.82 -10.51 -28.03
N ARG A 23 -8.80 -11.34 -28.13
CA ARG A 23 -8.11 -12.01 -27.05
C ARG A 23 -7.44 -11.04 -26.09
N GLY A 24 -6.75 -10.01 -26.59
CA GLY A 24 -6.12 -8.97 -25.77
C GLY A 24 -7.17 -8.14 -25.00
N LEU A 25 -8.29 -7.81 -25.64
CA LEU A 25 -9.40 -7.13 -24.98
C LEU A 25 -10.07 -8.00 -23.90
N LEU A 26 -10.25 -9.30 -24.18
CA LEU A 26 -10.76 -10.25 -23.21
C LEU A 26 -9.80 -10.40 -22.02
N HIS A 27 -8.50 -10.52 -22.27
CA HIS A 27 -7.50 -10.56 -21.19
C HIS A 27 -7.51 -9.29 -20.35
N LEU A 28 -7.62 -8.13 -20.99
CA LEU A 28 -7.71 -6.85 -20.27
C LEU A 28 -8.98 -6.78 -19.41
N ALA A 29 -10.11 -7.19 -19.94
CA ALA A 29 -11.38 -7.25 -19.22
C ALA A 29 -11.28 -8.19 -18.00
N THR A 30 -10.79 -9.41 -18.20
CA THR A 30 -10.61 -10.39 -17.12
C THR A 30 -9.62 -9.90 -16.05
N ALA A 31 -8.50 -9.28 -16.45
CA ALA A 31 -7.55 -8.70 -15.51
C ALA A 31 -8.19 -7.56 -14.70
N SER A 32 -9.02 -6.72 -15.34
CA SER A 32 -9.74 -5.65 -14.66
C SER A 32 -10.77 -6.17 -13.66
N GLU A 33 -11.51 -7.23 -14.01
CA GLU A 33 -12.42 -7.94 -13.11
C GLU A 33 -11.66 -8.49 -11.89
N THR A 34 -10.56 -9.18 -12.13
CA THR A 34 -9.75 -9.75 -11.04
C THR A 34 -9.24 -8.67 -10.09
N ILE A 35 -8.78 -7.53 -10.61
CA ILE A 35 -8.35 -6.40 -9.78
C ILE A 35 -9.53 -5.84 -8.95
N ALA A 36 -10.70 -5.70 -9.57
CA ALA A 36 -11.90 -5.22 -8.87
C ALA A 36 -12.35 -6.18 -7.77
N ASP A 37 -12.33 -7.48 -8.03
CA ASP A 37 -12.68 -8.51 -7.06
C ASP A 37 -11.70 -8.51 -5.87
N CYS A 38 -10.39 -8.46 -6.12
CA CYS A 38 -9.39 -8.34 -5.06
C CYS A 38 -9.58 -7.06 -4.23
N ALA A 39 -9.89 -5.93 -4.87
CA ALA A 39 -10.16 -4.68 -4.15
C ALA A 39 -11.42 -4.79 -3.27
N MET A 40 -12.46 -5.43 -3.76
CA MET A 40 -13.69 -5.71 -2.99
C MET A 40 -13.42 -6.61 -1.79
N GLU A 41 -12.63 -7.66 -1.96
CA GLU A 41 -12.22 -8.55 -0.87
C GLU A 41 -11.43 -7.80 0.21
N MET A 42 -10.50 -6.92 -0.17
CA MET A 42 -9.76 -6.08 0.78
C MET A 42 -10.70 -5.16 1.58
N VAL A 43 -11.67 -4.51 0.91
CA VAL A 43 -12.66 -3.66 1.59
C VAL A 43 -13.48 -4.47 2.57
N TRP A 44 -13.92 -5.66 2.16
CA TRP A 44 -14.73 -6.56 3.00
C TRP A 44 -13.98 -7.00 4.27
N VAL A 45 -12.69 -7.34 4.16
CA VAL A 45 -11.83 -7.69 5.31
C VAL A 45 -11.72 -6.51 6.28
N VAL A 46 -11.52 -5.29 5.77
CA VAL A 46 -11.40 -4.08 6.58
C VAL A 46 -12.74 -3.73 7.27
N GLU A 47 -13.86 -3.84 6.56
CA GLU A 47 -15.19 -3.52 7.11
C GLU A 47 -15.64 -4.51 8.19
N LYS A 48 -15.35 -5.80 8.02
CA LYS A 48 -15.76 -6.83 8.99
C LYS A 48 -14.82 -6.97 10.17
N GLY A 49 -13.58 -6.47 10.09
CA GLY A 49 -12.58 -6.66 11.14
C GLY A 49 -12.28 -8.14 11.41
N GLU A 50 -12.55 -9.01 10.44
CA GLU A 50 -12.24 -10.43 10.52
C GLU A 50 -10.74 -10.66 10.28
N GLU A 51 -10.24 -11.77 10.82
CA GLU A 51 -8.86 -12.19 10.63
C GLU A 51 -8.51 -12.25 9.14
N VAL A 52 -7.32 -11.80 8.81
CA VAL A 52 -6.79 -11.79 7.43
C VAL A 52 -6.96 -13.17 6.80
N HIS A 53 -7.51 -13.21 5.58
CA HIS A 53 -7.76 -14.48 4.88
C HIS A 53 -6.49 -15.37 4.88
N PRO A 54 -6.59 -16.67 5.15
CA PRO A 54 -5.42 -17.56 5.29
C PRO A 54 -4.43 -17.51 4.12
N VAL A 55 -4.92 -17.31 2.89
CA VAL A 55 -4.06 -17.17 1.70
C VAL A 55 -3.24 -15.87 1.75
N LEU A 56 -3.83 -14.78 2.24
CA LEU A 56 -3.13 -13.51 2.38
C LEU A 56 -2.14 -13.57 3.55
N SER A 57 -2.52 -14.22 4.65
CA SER A 57 -1.61 -14.49 5.77
C SER A 57 -0.43 -15.35 5.36
N ALA A 58 -0.66 -16.37 4.51
CA ALA A 58 0.42 -17.20 3.97
C ALA A 58 1.35 -16.39 3.05
N ALA A 59 0.79 -15.56 2.16
CA ALA A 59 1.58 -14.73 1.26
C ALA A 59 2.44 -13.68 2.01
N ILE A 60 1.89 -13.11 3.09
CA ILE A 60 2.63 -12.19 3.96
C ILE A 60 3.69 -12.96 4.76
N GLY A 61 3.36 -14.17 5.25
CA GLY A 61 4.28 -15.01 6.01
C GLY A 61 5.44 -15.59 5.20
N GLU A 62 5.33 -15.64 3.86
CA GLU A 62 6.43 -16.01 2.94
C GLU A 62 7.28 -14.80 2.53
N SER A 63 6.88 -13.58 2.91
CA SER A 63 7.66 -12.37 2.66
C SER A 63 8.75 -12.22 3.71
N ASP A 64 9.95 -11.87 3.29
CA ASP A 64 11.03 -11.46 4.19
C ASP A 64 10.78 -10.09 4.83
N GLU A 65 9.71 -9.40 4.41
CA GLU A 65 9.30 -8.10 4.93
C GLU A 65 8.04 -8.24 5.81
N ILE A 66 8.00 -7.45 6.85
CA ILE A 66 6.84 -7.34 7.76
C ILE A 66 6.15 -5.99 7.61
N VAL A 67 4.91 -5.93 8.04
CA VAL A 67 4.18 -4.68 8.24
C VAL A 67 4.01 -4.47 9.75
N LEU A 68 4.48 -3.32 10.23
CA LEU A 68 4.46 -2.97 11.64
C LEU A 68 3.68 -1.67 11.84
N LYS A 69 2.88 -1.61 12.91
CA LYS A 69 2.23 -0.39 13.36
C LYS A 69 2.83 0.03 14.70
N LEU A 70 3.38 1.25 14.75
CA LEU A 70 3.86 1.88 15.96
C LEU A 70 3.18 3.22 16.19
N THR A 71 3.11 3.61 17.46
CA THR A 71 2.59 4.92 17.87
C THR A 71 3.72 5.72 18.52
N VAL A 72 3.84 6.99 18.17
CA VAL A 72 4.83 7.88 18.77
C VAL A 72 4.45 8.13 20.24
N SER A 73 5.27 7.65 21.15
CA SER A 73 5.09 7.97 22.57
C SER A 73 5.46 9.44 22.81
N PRO A 74 4.61 10.20 23.54
CA PRO A 74 4.95 11.57 23.88
C PRO A 74 6.29 11.65 24.63
N GLY A 75 7.21 12.51 24.16
CA GLY A 75 8.54 12.65 24.71
C GLY A 75 9.56 11.59 24.26
N SER A 76 9.19 10.69 23.35
CA SER A 76 10.15 9.78 22.70
C SER A 76 11.10 10.54 21.76
N PRO A 77 12.23 9.92 21.33
CA PRO A 77 13.12 10.53 20.34
C PRO A 77 12.42 10.94 19.05
N ALA A 78 11.34 10.27 18.66
CA ALA A 78 10.58 10.57 17.45
C ALA A 78 9.61 11.75 17.62
N ASP A 79 9.23 12.11 18.85
CA ASP A 79 8.26 13.17 19.12
C ASP A 79 8.84 14.56 18.79
N GLY A 80 8.21 15.25 17.84
CA GLY A 80 8.62 16.56 17.36
C GLY A 80 9.67 16.55 16.25
N GLU A 81 10.18 15.38 15.85
CA GLU A 81 11.17 15.24 14.79
C GLU A 81 10.54 15.02 13.42
N THR A 82 11.31 15.21 12.35
CA THR A 82 10.89 14.89 10.98
C THR A 82 11.34 13.48 10.59
N LEU A 83 10.67 12.87 9.61
CA LEU A 83 11.09 11.55 9.11
C LEU A 83 12.53 11.57 8.59
N ASP A 84 12.95 12.68 7.94
CA ASP A 84 14.32 12.88 7.46
C ASP A 84 15.34 12.94 8.60
N SER A 85 15.02 13.69 9.67
CA SER A 85 15.94 13.83 10.81
C SER A 85 16.12 12.56 11.62
N LEU A 86 15.17 11.66 11.56
CA LEU A 86 15.20 10.36 12.25
C LEU A 86 15.97 9.28 11.49
N GLU A 87 16.30 9.54 10.20
CA GLU A 87 17.04 8.60 9.33
C GLU A 87 16.53 7.15 9.41
N ILE A 88 15.18 6.98 9.56
CA ILE A 88 14.52 5.70 9.86
C ILE A 88 14.96 4.60 8.90
N GLU A 89 14.96 4.90 7.60
CA GLU A 89 15.33 3.91 6.59
C GLU A 89 16.79 3.45 6.73
N THR A 90 17.68 4.38 7.01
CA THR A 90 19.11 4.12 7.12
C THR A 90 19.45 3.36 8.41
N GLU A 91 18.82 3.74 9.52
CA GLU A 91 19.13 3.19 10.85
C GLU A 91 18.42 1.87 11.11
N THR A 92 17.22 1.68 10.54
CA THR A 92 16.38 0.51 10.86
C THR A 92 16.06 -0.38 9.66
N GLY A 93 16.26 0.09 8.44
CA GLY A 93 15.78 -0.62 7.24
C GLY A 93 14.26 -0.66 7.08
N MET A 94 13.54 0.13 7.88
CA MET A 94 12.08 0.21 7.85
C MET A 94 11.61 1.45 7.08
N TYR A 95 10.56 1.30 6.31
CA TYR A 95 10.00 2.34 5.44
C TYR A 95 8.63 2.80 5.91
N PRO A 96 8.40 4.10 6.15
CA PRO A 96 7.10 4.61 6.55
C PRO A 96 6.11 4.60 5.38
N LEU A 97 5.04 3.86 5.50
CA LEU A 97 3.97 3.74 4.50
C LEU A 97 2.90 4.82 4.68
N ALA A 98 2.49 5.07 5.92
CA ALA A 98 1.41 5.98 6.25
C ALA A 98 1.50 6.47 7.70
N VAL A 99 0.98 7.67 7.93
CA VAL A 99 0.82 8.28 9.27
C VAL A 99 -0.66 8.53 9.53
N ASN A 100 -1.13 8.17 10.70
CA ASN A 100 -2.46 8.51 11.20
C ASN A 100 -2.32 9.52 12.34
N ARG A 101 -2.91 10.69 12.16
CA ARG A 101 -3.04 11.71 13.20
C ARG A 101 -4.52 12.02 13.44
N GLY A 102 -5.01 11.71 14.63
CA GLY A 102 -6.38 11.99 14.99
C GLY A 102 -7.43 11.36 14.05
N GLY A 103 -7.19 10.16 13.54
CA GLY A 103 -8.07 9.45 12.61
C GLY A 103 -7.88 9.82 11.13
N ARG A 104 -6.99 10.75 10.82
CA ARG A 104 -6.68 11.14 9.45
C ARG A 104 -5.41 10.46 8.96
N TRP A 105 -5.52 9.70 7.89
CA TRP A 105 -4.39 9.04 7.25
C TRP A 105 -3.68 9.94 6.23
N THR A 106 -2.35 9.99 6.31
CA THR A 106 -1.47 10.57 5.29
C THR A 106 -0.63 9.42 4.72
N TYR A 107 -0.87 9.06 3.47
CA TYR A 107 -0.13 8.01 2.77
C TYR A 107 1.12 8.58 2.13
N ARG A 108 2.21 7.81 2.16
CA ARG A 108 3.53 8.23 1.68
C ARG A 108 3.91 9.62 2.23
N PRO A 109 4.07 9.72 3.55
CA PRO A 109 4.46 10.99 4.16
C PRO A 109 5.78 11.45 3.55
N ARG A 110 5.92 12.75 3.38
CA ARG A 110 7.17 13.34 2.89
C ARG A 110 8.22 13.29 3.99
N ASP A 111 9.49 13.27 3.63
CA ASP A 111 10.62 13.27 4.56
C ASP A 111 10.56 14.43 5.56
N THR A 112 10.02 15.57 5.12
CA THR A 112 9.77 16.74 5.96
C THR A 112 8.56 16.65 6.88
N TYR A 113 7.84 15.51 6.90
CA TYR A 113 6.71 15.32 7.78
C TYR A 113 7.18 15.27 9.23
N ARG A 114 6.65 16.18 10.06
CA ARG A 114 6.96 16.26 11.49
C ARG A 114 6.01 15.38 12.27
N LEU A 115 6.58 14.46 13.03
CA LEU A 115 5.85 13.58 13.94
C LEU A 115 5.46 14.32 15.21
N GLU A 116 4.36 13.92 15.80
CA GLU A 116 3.87 14.39 17.10
C GLU A 116 3.46 13.19 17.95
N GLY A 117 3.52 13.36 19.26
CA GLY A 117 3.03 12.33 20.18
C GLY A 117 1.61 11.87 19.79
N GLU A 118 1.32 10.57 19.96
CA GLU A 118 0.07 9.89 19.56
C GLU A 118 -0.11 9.68 18.05
N ASP A 119 0.82 10.11 17.19
CA ASP A 119 0.80 9.70 15.77
C ASP A 119 1.01 8.19 15.66
N SER A 120 0.15 7.50 14.89
CA SER A 120 0.35 6.10 14.58
C SER A 120 0.90 5.94 13.16
N LEU A 121 1.98 5.21 13.00
CA LEU A 121 2.62 4.98 11.72
C LEU A 121 2.56 3.50 11.34
N LEU A 122 2.40 3.27 10.04
CA LEU A 122 2.58 1.97 9.42
C LEU A 122 3.94 1.95 8.75
N PHE A 123 4.71 0.91 9.01
CA PHE A 123 6.01 0.64 8.41
C PHE A 123 6.01 -0.69 7.68
N THR A 124 6.90 -0.82 6.70
CA THR A 124 7.29 -2.10 6.12
C THR A 124 8.80 -2.21 6.10
N GLY A 125 9.33 -3.40 6.20
CA GLY A 125 10.76 -3.65 6.16
C GLY A 125 11.14 -4.99 6.80
N ALA A 126 12.43 -5.19 6.99
CA ALA A 126 12.96 -6.41 7.57
C ALA A 126 12.66 -6.50 9.08
N PRO A 127 12.43 -7.72 9.61
CA PRO A 127 12.15 -7.93 11.04
C PRO A 127 13.21 -7.37 11.99
N GLU A 128 14.46 -7.33 11.56
CA GLU A 128 15.58 -6.81 12.33
C GLU A 128 15.47 -5.32 12.65
N GLY A 129 14.67 -4.58 11.85
CA GLY A 129 14.42 -3.16 12.05
C GLY A 129 13.39 -2.84 13.13
N VAL A 130 12.67 -3.83 13.64
CA VAL A 130 11.56 -3.65 14.58
C VAL A 130 12.04 -3.10 15.92
N GLU A 131 13.05 -3.70 16.51
CA GLU A 131 13.55 -3.33 17.83
C GLU A 131 14.13 -1.90 17.88
N PRO A 132 15.07 -1.52 16.96
CA PRO A 132 15.57 -0.15 16.95
C PRO A 132 14.49 0.88 16.62
N LEU A 133 13.51 0.52 15.78
CA LEU A 133 12.40 1.41 15.48
C LEU A 133 11.46 1.61 16.69
N ALA A 134 11.19 0.54 17.45
CA ALA A 134 10.37 0.62 18.66
C ALA A 134 11.03 1.49 19.74
N GLU A 135 12.34 1.37 19.94
CA GLU A 135 13.12 2.24 20.85
C GLU A 135 12.98 3.72 20.44
N LEU A 136 13.11 4.02 19.14
CA LEU A 136 12.99 5.37 18.60
C LEU A 136 11.60 5.99 18.88
N PHE A 137 10.55 5.16 18.84
CA PHE A 137 9.17 5.54 19.10
C PHE A 137 8.78 5.46 20.58
N GLY A 138 9.70 5.02 21.44
CA GLY A 138 9.48 4.88 22.87
C GLY A 138 8.47 3.79 23.23
N GLN A 139 8.42 2.72 22.43
CA GLN A 139 7.56 1.56 22.66
C GLN A 139 8.38 0.36 23.13
N GLU A 140 7.93 -0.28 24.19
CA GLU A 140 8.42 -1.61 24.56
C GLU A 140 7.66 -2.65 23.74
N LEU A 141 8.39 -3.49 23.01
CA LEU A 141 7.79 -4.64 22.32
C LEU A 141 7.46 -5.68 23.39
N GLU A 142 6.18 -5.92 23.63
CA GLU A 142 5.79 -7.11 24.39
C GLU A 142 6.16 -8.34 23.56
N ASP A 143 7.06 -9.17 24.09
CA ASP A 143 7.39 -10.49 23.55
C ASP A 143 6.08 -11.29 23.45
N SER A 144 5.47 -11.29 22.28
CA SER A 144 4.38 -12.22 21.97
C SER A 144 5.00 -13.60 21.76
N ALA A 145 5.12 -14.33 22.87
CA ALA A 145 5.47 -15.74 22.89
C ALA A 145 4.40 -16.60 22.20
#